data_286b13b2f60c6a027734df6a1fb1ede3
#
_entry.id   286b13b2f60c6a027734df6a1fb1ede3
#
_cell.length_a   1.000
_cell.length_b   1.000
_cell.length_c   1.000
_cell.angle_alpha   90.00
_cell.angle_beta   90.00
_cell.angle_gamma   90.00
#
_symmetry.space_group_name_H-M   'P 1'
#
loop_
_entity.id
_entity.type
_entity.pdbx_description
1 polymer ?
#
loop_
_entity_poly.entity_id
_entity_poly.type
_entity_poly.pdbx_seq_one_letter_code
_entity_poly.pdbx_strand_id
1 'polypeptide(L)'
;MANHEICNPIRMIDCECSVNSIDYNATDLIVELERFDNKGIVRIDFKEVFAYRVTLEHFRINDILDGAGIAPLYEVENSEYYNRLMQSGMKVLYGDALKVRHFAIKTTEHIIDILTPNSYTIM
;
A
#
# COMPACT_ATOMS: atom_id res chain seq x y z
N MET A 1 18.51 -8.91 15.44
CA MET A 1 18.39 -9.03 13.97
C MET A 1 17.19 -8.25 13.49
N ALA A 2 17.37 -7.49 12.42
CA ALA A 2 16.27 -6.73 11.85
C ALA A 2 15.21 -7.68 11.26
N ASN A 3 13.94 -7.37 11.51
CA ASN A 3 12.85 -8.07 10.85
C ASN A 3 12.76 -7.59 9.41
N HIS A 4 12.71 -8.51 8.49
CA HIS A 4 12.51 -8.19 7.10
C HIS A 4 11.02 -8.00 6.83
N GLU A 5 10.70 -7.00 6.04
CA GLU A 5 9.36 -6.84 5.53
C GLU A 5 9.05 -7.98 4.55
N ILE A 6 7.84 -8.49 4.63
CA ILE A 6 7.34 -9.50 3.72
C ILE A 6 6.20 -8.88 2.92
N CYS A 7 6.36 -8.86 1.61
CA CYS A 7 5.34 -8.32 0.71
C CYS A 7 4.57 -9.47 0.06
N ASN A 8 3.33 -9.64 0.45
CA ASN A 8 2.47 -10.71 -0.04
C ASN A 8 1.61 -10.17 -1.19
N PRO A 9 1.82 -10.66 -2.43
CA PRO A 9 1.05 -10.16 -3.57
C PRO A 9 -0.42 -10.55 -3.48
N ILE A 10 -1.29 -9.61 -3.83
CA ILE A 10 -2.72 -9.84 -3.94
C ILE A 10 -3.04 -9.91 -5.42
N ARG A 11 -3.32 -11.11 -5.91
CA ARG A 11 -3.36 -11.38 -7.35
C ARG A 11 -4.72 -11.13 -7.98
N MET A 12 -5.60 -10.43 -7.32
CA MET A 12 -6.87 -10.00 -7.92
C MET A 12 -6.64 -9.05 -9.10
N ILE A 13 -5.52 -8.32 -9.08
CA ILE A 13 -5.03 -7.54 -10.21
C ILE A 13 -3.69 -8.16 -10.58
N ASP A 14 -3.61 -8.80 -11.73
CA ASP A 14 -2.42 -9.54 -12.13
C ASP A 14 -1.83 -8.99 -13.44
N CYS A 15 -1.56 -7.71 -13.45
CA CYS A 15 -0.86 -7.05 -14.54
C CYS A 15 -0.21 -5.77 -14.04
N GLU A 16 0.81 -5.30 -14.76
CA GLU A 16 1.41 -4.01 -14.46
C GLU A 16 0.41 -2.88 -14.68
N CYS A 17 0.50 -1.87 -13.83
CA CYS A 17 -0.37 -0.69 -13.87
C CYS A 17 0.43 0.58 -13.70
N SER A 18 -0.17 1.69 -14.12
CA SER A 18 0.30 3.04 -13.77
C SER A 18 -0.74 3.73 -12.89
N VAL A 19 -0.30 4.69 -12.11
CA VAL A 19 -1.22 5.50 -11.29
C VAL A 19 -1.93 6.50 -12.19
N ASN A 20 -3.25 6.48 -12.16
CA ASN A 20 -4.08 7.47 -12.83
C ASN A 20 -4.44 8.61 -11.90
N SER A 21 -4.85 8.28 -10.66
CA SER A 21 -5.14 9.30 -9.65
C SER A 21 -5.05 8.72 -8.25
N ILE A 22 -4.81 9.60 -7.28
CA ILE A 22 -4.85 9.30 -5.86
C ILE A 22 -5.74 10.37 -5.24
N ASP A 23 -6.83 9.95 -4.60
CA ASP A 23 -7.80 10.86 -4.01
C ASP A 23 -8.00 10.53 -2.53
N TYR A 24 -7.56 11.44 -1.67
CA TYR A 24 -7.71 11.31 -0.22
C TYR A 24 -8.71 12.35 0.29
N ASN A 25 -9.81 11.88 0.88
CA ASN A 25 -10.90 12.75 1.31
C ASN A 25 -11.09 12.74 2.82
N ALA A 26 -10.04 12.98 3.56
CA ALA A 26 -10.02 13.08 5.02
C ALA A 26 -10.05 11.74 5.77
N THR A 27 -10.71 10.71 5.25
CA THR A 27 -10.74 9.38 5.87
C THR A 27 -10.42 8.27 4.91
N ASP A 28 -10.86 8.39 3.67
CA ASP A 28 -10.77 7.33 2.67
C ASP A 28 -9.76 7.70 1.60
N LEU A 29 -9.07 6.70 1.09
CA LEU A 29 -8.11 6.86 0.01
C LEU A 29 -8.58 6.01 -1.17
N ILE A 30 -8.77 6.63 -2.32
CA ILE A 30 -9.10 5.93 -3.56
C ILE A 30 -7.92 6.06 -4.50
N VAL A 31 -7.36 4.92 -4.91
CA VAL A 31 -6.28 4.87 -5.88
C VAL A 31 -6.84 4.31 -7.17
N GLU A 32 -6.71 5.08 -8.25
CA GLU A 32 -7.16 4.68 -9.56
C GLU A 32 -5.94 4.32 -10.40
N LEU A 33 -5.95 3.10 -10.94
CA LEU A 33 -4.86 2.55 -11.72
C LEU A 33 -5.32 2.29 -13.15
N GLU A 34 -4.42 2.52 -14.10
CA GLU A 34 -4.64 2.10 -15.49
C GLU A 34 -3.86 0.82 -15.74
N ARG A 35 -4.55 -0.21 -16.23
CA ARG A 35 -3.94 -1.50 -16.56
C ARG A 35 -3.19 -1.39 -17.88
N PHE A 36 -2.02 -2.03 -17.96
CA PHE A 36 -1.24 -2.05 -19.18
C PHE A 36 -1.79 -3.02 -20.22
N ASP A 37 -2.45 -4.09 -19.78
CA ASP A 37 -2.91 -5.14 -20.68
C ASP A 37 -4.09 -4.70 -21.56
N ASN A 38 -5.06 -3.97 -21.02
CA ASN A 38 -6.27 -3.59 -21.77
C ASN A 38 -6.63 -2.12 -21.64
N LYS A 39 -5.79 -1.31 -20.99
CA LYS A 39 -6.03 0.11 -20.71
C LYS A 39 -7.26 0.37 -19.84
N GLY A 40 -7.77 -0.68 -19.19
CA GLY A 40 -8.89 -0.54 -18.28
C GLY A 40 -8.49 0.14 -16.99
N ILE A 41 -9.48 0.67 -16.28
CA ILE A 41 -9.28 1.36 -15.02
C ILE A 41 -9.69 0.46 -13.88
N VAL A 42 -8.84 0.38 -12.86
CA VAL A 42 -9.11 -0.33 -11.61
C VAL A 42 -9.09 0.68 -10.48
N ARG A 43 -10.11 0.69 -9.65
CA ARG A 43 -10.18 1.55 -8.47
C ARG A 43 -10.05 0.70 -7.22
N ILE A 44 -9.15 1.11 -6.33
CA ILE A 44 -8.94 0.46 -5.04
C ILE A 44 -9.31 1.47 -3.97
N ASP A 45 -10.30 1.13 -3.15
CA ASP A 45 -10.83 1.99 -2.10
C ASP A 45 -10.38 1.47 -0.74
N PHE A 46 -9.69 2.32 0.02
CA PHE A 46 -9.25 2.05 1.37
C PHE A 46 -10.02 2.95 2.32
N LYS A 47 -10.70 2.36 3.29
CA LYS A 47 -11.49 3.10 4.28
C LYS A 47 -10.68 3.37 5.55
N GLU A 48 -10.95 4.49 6.19
CA GLU A 48 -10.33 4.85 7.47
C GLU A 48 -8.81 4.79 7.44
N VAL A 49 -8.22 5.43 6.44
CA VAL A 49 -6.77 5.44 6.26
C VAL A 49 -6.14 6.33 7.32
N PHE A 50 -5.24 5.76 8.12
CA PHE A 50 -4.51 6.50 9.14
C PHE A 50 -3.34 7.27 8.57
N ALA A 51 -2.69 6.71 7.56
CA ALA A 51 -1.57 7.35 6.90
C ALA A 51 -1.35 6.72 5.54
N TYR A 52 -0.79 7.49 4.63
CA TYR A 52 -0.30 6.97 3.36
C TYR A 52 0.90 7.80 2.93
N ARG A 53 1.75 7.20 2.08
CA ARG A 53 2.87 7.92 1.48
C ARG A 53 3.05 7.44 0.04
N VAL A 54 3.57 8.32 -0.79
CA VAL A 54 3.89 8.02 -2.19
C VAL A 54 5.39 8.21 -2.37
N THR A 55 6.04 7.22 -2.95
CA THR A 55 7.48 7.23 -3.19
C THR A 55 7.74 6.86 -4.63
N LEU A 56 8.76 7.45 -5.24
CA LEU A 56 9.21 7.01 -6.56
C LEU A 56 9.82 5.62 -6.44
N GLU A 57 9.48 4.75 -7.38
CA GLU A 57 9.87 3.34 -7.33
C GLU A 57 11.37 3.15 -7.20
N HIS A 58 12.16 3.92 -7.94
CA HIS A 58 13.61 3.73 -7.95
C HIS A 58 14.29 4.00 -6.61
N PHE A 59 13.62 4.67 -5.67
CA PHE A 59 14.15 4.83 -4.32
C PHE A 59 13.83 3.67 -3.40
N ARG A 60 12.93 2.77 -3.81
CA ARG A 60 12.45 1.68 -2.96
C ARG A 60 12.45 0.33 -3.67
N ILE A 61 13.20 0.22 -4.75
CA ILE A 61 13.18 -1.01 -5.56
C ILE A 61 13.56 -2.24 -4.76
N ASN A 62 14.41 -2.10 -3.76
CA ASN A 62 14.85 -3.22 -2.93
C ASN A 62 13.82 -3.64 -1.88
N ASP A 63 12.80 -2.83 -1.64
CA ASP A 63 11.79 -3.13 -0.63
C ASP A 63 10.76 -4.15 -1.11
N ILE A 64 10.49 -4.20 -2.41
CA ILE A 64 9.41 -5.01 -2.97
C ILE A 64 9.93 -5.86 -4.15
N LEU A 65 11.08 -6.50 -3.99
CA LEU A 65 11.66 -7.25 -5.10
C LEU A 65 11.27 -8.72 -5.12
N ASP A 66 11.40 -9.37 -3.99
CA ASP A 66 11.37 -10.83 -3.97
C ASP A 66 9.95 -11.36 -4.02
N GLY A 67 9.67 -12.20 -5.02
CA GLY A 67 8.40 -12.89 -5.15
C GLY A 67 7.22 -12.01 -5.54
N ALA A 68 7.48 -10.73 -5.82
CA ALA A 68 6.41 -9.79 -6.09
C ALA A 68 5.70 -10.06 -7.43
N GLY A 69 6.44 -10.48 -8.46
CA GLY A 69 5.84 -10.65 -9.78
C GLY A 69 5.35 -9.33 -10.34
N ILE A 70 4.25 -9.39 -11.08
CA ILE A 70 3.68 -8.22 -11.75
C ILE A 70 2.45 -7.66 -11.05
N ALA A 71 1.97 -8.29 -9.99
CA ALA A 71 0.80 -7.80 -9.27
C ALA A 71 1.11 -6.43 -8.65
N PRO A 72 0.23 -5.43 -8.79
CA PRO A 72 0.50 -4.11 -8.22
C PRO A 72 0.19 -4.00 -6.74
N LEU A 73 -0.70 -4.83 -6.21
CA LEU A 73 -1.19 -4.71 -4.83
C LEU A 73 -0.58 -5.77 -3.93
N TYR A 74 -0.10 -5.34 -2.77
CA TYR A 74 0.52 -6.21 -1.77
C TYR A 74 -0.01 -5.91 -0.38
N GLU A 75 -0.02 -6.92 0.48
CA GLU A 75 -0.12 -6.70 1.92
C GLU A 75 1.26 -6.93 2.53
N VAL A 76 1.72 -6.01 3.36
CA VAL A 76 3.07 -6.01 3.92
C VAL A 76 3.03 -6.50 5.37
N GLU A 77 3.83 -7.51 5.68
CA GLU A 77 4.06 -7.98 7.04
C GLU A 77 5.38 -7.42 7.57
N ASN A 78 5.49 -7.27 8.88
CA ASN A 78 6.66 -6.68 9.54
C ASN A 78 6.94 -5.27 9.04
N SER A 79 5.90 -4.47 8.91
CA SER A 79 5.95 -3.16 8.28
C SER A 79 6.85 -2.18 9.03
N GLU A 80 7.89 -1.71 8.37
CA GLU A 80 8.75 -0.66 8.89
C GLU A 80 8.02 0.68 8.97
N TYR A 81 7.17 0.97 7.99
CA TYR A 81 6.36 2.18 7.97
C TYR A 81 5.43 2.24 9.18
N TYR A 82 4.73 1.14 9.46
CA TYR A 82 3.87 1.02 10.63
C TYR A 82 4.68 1.24 11.92
N ASN A 83 5.84 0.59 12.05
CA ASN A 83 6.66 0.69 13.23
C ASN A 83 7.14 2.13 13.47
N ARG A 84 7.55 2.82 12.41
CA ARG A 84 7.97 4.23 12.51
C ARG A 84 6.81 5.13 12.94
N LEU A 85 5.63 4.91 12.39
CA LEU A 85 4.46 5.69 12.74
C LEU A 85 4.09 5.50 14.22
N MET A 86 4.15 4.26 14.72
CA MET A 86 3.89 3.97 16.11
C MET A 86 4.90 4.64 17.03
N GLN A 87 6.16 4.68 16.64
CA GLN A 87 7.21 5.36 17.41
C GLN A 87 7.01 6.87 17.44
N SER A 88 6.33 7.44 16.49
CA SER A 88 6.13 8.89 16.39
C SER A 88 4.95 9.41 17.20
N GLY A 89 4.31 8.58 18.03
CA GLY A 89 3.26 9.02 18.92
C GLY A 89 1.89 8.37 18.77
N MET A 90 1.65 7.66 17.66
CA MET A 90 0.35 7.01 17.47
C MET A 90 0.04 6.00 18.58
N LYS A 91 1.06 5.31 19.06
CA LYS A 91 0.90 4.34 20.13
C LYS A 91 0.44 4.99 21.44
N VAL A 92 0.88 6.21 21.67
CA VAL A 92 0.46 6.98 22.86
C VAL A 92 -1.03 7.27 22.80
N LEU A 93 -1.56 7.56 21.60
CA LEU A 93 -2.97 7.91 21.42
C LEU A 93 -3.89 6.68 21.45
N TYR A 94 -3.46 5.58 20.83
CA TYR A 94 -4.33 4.43 20.58
C TYR A 94 -3.91 3.17 21.33
N GLY A 95 -2.68 3.14 21.85
CA GLY A 95 -2.15 1.99 22.56
C GLY A 95 -2.01 0.77 21.66
N ASP A 96 -1.98 -0.40 22.30
CA ASP A 96 -1.86 -1.67 21.57
C ASP A 96 -3.20 -2.16 20.98
N ALA A 97 -4.29 -1.44 21.26
CA ALA A 97 -5.60 -1.80 20.73
C ALA A 97 -5.75 -1.49 19.23
N LEU A 98 -4.91 -0.59 18.71
CA LEU A 98 -4.97 -0.21 17.31
C LEU A 98 -4.39 -1.33 16.46
N LYS A 99 -5.23 -1.93 15.62
CA LYS A 99 -4.80 -2.94 14.65
C LYS A 99 -4.76 -2.28 13.28
N VAL A 100 -3.58 -2.23 12.69
CA VAL A 100 -3.36 -1.55 11.43
C VAL A 100 -2.71 -2.52 10.45
N ARG A 101 -3.24 -2.54 9.25
CA ARG A 101 -2.67 -3.31 8.13
C ARG A 101 -1.91 -2.36 7.22
N HIS A 102 -0.86 -2.86 6.62
CA HIS A 102 -0.09 -2.11 5.64
C HIS A 102 -0.29 -2.73 4.27
N PHE A 103 -0.85 -1.93 3.35
CA PHE A 103 -0.94 -2.30 1.95
C PHE A 103 0.05 -1.46 1.15
N ALA A 104 0.60 -2.03 0.10
CA ALA A 104 1.48 -1.32 -0.81
C ALA A 104 0.98 -1.52 -2.25
N ILE A 105 0.98 -0.43 -3.02
CA ILE A 105 0.66 -0.48 -4.43
C ILE A 105 1.93 -0.11 -5.19
N LYS A 106 2.43 -1.06 -5.98
CA LYS A 106 3.61 -0.85 -6.82
C LYS A 106 3.16 -0.65 -8.26
N THR A 107 3.53 0.48 -8.83
CA THR A 107 3.27 0.79 -10.24
C THR A 107 4.58 1.00 -10.98
N THR A 108 4.52 1.41 -12.23
CA THR A 108 5.72 1.62 -13.03
C THR A 108 6.62 2.74 -12.50
N GLU A 109 6.07 3.71 -11.80
CA GLU A 109 6.84 4.88 -11.33
C GLU A 109 6.74 5.12 -9.84
N HIS A 110 5.69 4.58 -9.17
CA HIS A 110 5.40 4.92 -7.78
C HIS A 110 5.15 3.70 -6.93
N ILE A 111 5.48 3.84 -5.65
CA ILE A 111 5.05 2.91 -4.60
C ILE A 111 4.19 3.70 -3.64
N ILE A 112 2.97 3.24 -3.39
CA ILE A 112 2.03 3.87 -2.48
C ILE A 112 1.85 2.95 -1.29
N ASP A 113 2.22 3.42 -0.10
CA ASP A 113 2.03 2.68 1.14
C ASP A 113 0.81 3.23 1.86
N ILE A 114 -0.05 2.33 2.33
CA ILE A 114 -1.31 2.70 2.98
C ILE A 114 -1.42 1.95 4.30
N LEU A 115 -1.69 2.68 5.39
CA LEU A 115 -1.96 2.11 6.70
C LEU A 115 -3.42 2.32 7.05
N THR A 116 -4.15 1.23 7.23
CA THR A 116 -5.57 1.24 7.52
C THR A 116 -5.95 0.03 8.39
N PRO A 117 -6.94 0.14 9.29
CA PRO A 117 -7.43 -1.01 10.04
C PRO A 117 -8.33 -1.92 9.22
N ASN A 118 -8.75 -1.47 8.04
CA ASN A 118 -9.74 -2.17 7.23
C ASN A 118 -9.09 -2.88 6.05
N SER A 119 -9.86 -3.73 5.38
CA SER A 119 -9.47 -4.26 4.10
C SER A 119 -9.74 -3.24 2.99
N TYR A 120 -9.38 -3.59 1.77
CA TYR A 120 -9.62 -2.78 0.57
C TYR A 120 -10.85 -3.29 -0.16
N THR A 121 -11.39 -2.43 -1.04
CA THR A 121 -12.42 -2.81 -2.00
C THR A 121 -11.93 -2.48 -3.41
N ILE A 122 -12.03 -3.44 -4.31
CA ILE A 122 -11.69 -3.23 -5.73
C ILE A 122 -12.99 -3.08 -6.51
N MET A 123 -13.07 -1.98 -7.25
CA MET A 123 -14.25 -1.65 -8.05
C MET A 123 -13.92 -1.70 -9.54
#